data_47f984f968e0046110113a052de27bca
#
_entry.id   47f984f968e0046110113a052de27bca
#
_cell.length_a   1.000
_cell.length_b   1.000
_cell.length_c   1.000
_cell.angle_alpha   90.00
_cell.angle_beta   90.00
_cell.angle_gamma   90.00
#
_symmetry.space_group_name_H-M   'P 1'
#
loop_
_entity.id
_entity.type
_entity.pdbx_description
1 polymer ?
#
loop_
_entity_poly.entity_id
_entity_poly.type
_entity_poly.pdbx_seq_one_letter_code
_entity_poly.pdbx_strand_id
1 'polypeptide(L)'
;MMKKFIKAVLAGMMFLCCLACANRVSARDKDGDLVVIIDPGHGGRDSGAVQNGLTEKELNWNIATSLKAELETYEGVKVYLTKGYGEWNSNTGRGRYGVGLGGDIFISCHNNSGSATARGSIVFTTVNSKYHDEMGKLANLILDNLNQAGFIRNGIQSRPSSGNPSADYYTALDEAAKAGMPSMIIEHCYISNAEDAAFISNLENQYKAGAADATGIAQYYGLKKRTVSAGSSINLTRTYSASFTGVQGKFASSDENVAYVSDNGLITAMSQGSAVITCTSDDGSKKTVNVTVPAVTQVAVTAGINPTFYDNVNQAKNIDTSLVMMKAVYNDGSSVQVKGTIGNAGAPVNGTTNVFDIPISYGGYSNTLRVYGYSAVGTAYSSNHIPSGTNKDILLVPGNYSVKTNGNVTPEEPVTPAPTTPAPTTPVPTTP
;
A
#
# COMPACT_ATOMS: atom_id res chain seq x y z
N MET A 1 -16.31 48.98 -4.23
CA MET A 1 -17.33 47.93 -4.10
C MET A 1 -16.97 46.64 -4.86
N MET A 2 -16.56 46.71 -6.11
CA MET A 2 -16.25 45.52 -6.96
C MET A 2 -15.17 44.57 -6.41
N LYS A 3 -14.05 45.08 -5.80
CA LYS A 3 -13.00 44.25 -5.20
C LYS A 3 -13.44 43.47 -3.94
N LYS A 4 -14.45 43.99 -3.19
CA LYS A 4 -15.02 43.26 -2.04
C LYS A 4 -15.99 42.16 -2.50
N PHE A 5 -16.70 42.39 -3.63
CA PHE A 5 -17.63 41.42 -4.21
C PHE A 5 -16.86 40.21 -4.79
N ILE A 6 -15.73 40.45 -5.50
CA ILE A 6 -14.88 39.39 -6.05
C ILE A 6 -14.26 38.51 -4.94
N LYS A 7 -13.81 39.12 -3.82
CA LYS A 7 -13.31 38.36 -2.67
C LYS A 7 -14.39 37.50 -1.98
N ALA A 8 -15.62 38.00 -1.92
CA ALA A 8 -16.76 37.27 -1.35
C ALA A 8 -17.18 36.11 -2.25
N VAL A 9 -17.15 36.29 -3.58
CA VAL A 9 -17.47 35.23 -4.55
C VAL A 9 -16.40 34.15 -4.57
N LEU A 10 -15.09 34.52 -4.52
CA LEU A 10 -13.96 33.57 -4.41
C LEU A 10 -14.00 32.80 -3.08
N ALA A 11 -14.30 33.47 -1.96
CA ALA A 11 -14.49 32.81 -0.66
C ALA A 11 -15.69 31.88 -0.65
N GLY A 12 -16.80 32.29 -1.28
CA GLY A 12 -18.02 31.47 -1.43
C GLY A 12 -17.78 30.24 -2.33
N MET A 13 -17.03 30.38 -3.44
CA MET A 13 -16.65 29.23 -4.30
C MET A 13 -15.68 28.28 -3.59
N MET A 14 -14.72 28.79 -2.80
CA MET A 14 -13.84 27.96 -1.99
C MET A 14 -14.59 27.21 -0.89
N PHE A 15 -15.60 27.85 -0.28
CA PHE A 15 -16.45 27.23 0.75
C PHE A 15 -17.43 26.20 0.15
N LEU A 16 -17.99 26.45 -1.05
CA LEU A 16 -18.81 25.47 -1.77
C LEU A 16 -17.98 24.26 -2.27
N CYS A 17 -16.73 24.47 -2.69
CA CYS A 17 -15.82 23.35 -3.03
C CYS A 17 -15.49 22.48 -1.80
N CYS A 18 -15.30 23.10 -0.61
CA CYS A 18 -15.10 22.35 0.63
C CYS A 18 -16.36 21.58 1.09
N LEU A 19 -17.56 22.12 0.86
CA LEU A 19 -18.83 21.44 1.19
C LEU A 19 -19.18 20.31 0.21
N ALA A 20 -18.74 20.39 -1.04
CA ALA A 20 -18.93 19.30 -2.02
C ALA A 20 -18.00 18.10 -1.76
N CYS A 21 -16.89 18.30 -1.03
CA CYS A 21 -16.00 17.20 -0.58
C CYS A 21 -16.49 16.51 0.71
N ALA A 22 -17.44 17.09 1.44
CA ALA A 22 -17.84 16.62 2.77
C ALA A 22 -18.84 15.45 2.80
N ASN A 23 -19.30 14.94 1.65
CA ASN A 23 -20.29 13.85 1.58
C ASN A 23 -19.77 12.56 0.91
N ARG A 24 -18.48 12.27 1.08
CA ARG A 24 -17.97 10.95 0.71
C ARG A 24 -17.72 10.15 1.99
N VAL A 25 -18.74 9.44 2.42
CA VAL A 25 -18.60 8.36 3.38
C VAL A 25 -18.00 7.18 2.60
N SER A 26 -16.69 7.21 2.38
CA SER A 26 -15.91 6.01 2.19
C SER A 26 -16.00 5.23 3.50
N ALA A 27 -16.20 3.94 3.45
CA ALA A 27 -16.13 3.11 4.63
C ALA A 27 -14.70 3.23 5.17
N ARG A 28 -14.51 4.01 6.22
CA ARG A 28 -13.24 4.11 6.93
C ARG A 28 -13.18 2.99 7.96
N ASP A 29 -11.98 2.63 8.37
CA ASP A 29 -11.82 1.64 9.42
C ASP A 29 -12.47 2.11 10.74
N LYS A 30 -12.47 1.26 11.76
CA LYS A 30 -13.05 1.55 13.08
C LYS A 30 -12.45 2.79 13.77
N ASP A 31 -11.23 3.19 13.38
CA ASP A 31 -10.51 4.34 13.91
C ASP A 31 -10.77 5.60 13.04
N GLY A 32 -11.48 5.45 11.93
CA GLY A 32 -11.79 6.52 10.98
C GLY A 32 -10.68 6.77 9.95
N ASP A 33 -9.66 5.91 9.88
CA ASP A 33 -8.55 6.01 8.94
C ASP A 33 -8.92 5.43 7.56
N LEU A 34 -8.39 6.04 6.49
CA LEU A 34 -8.42 5.51 5.14
C LEU A 34 -7.43 4.34 5.03
N VAL A 35 -7.90 3.17 4.65
CA VAL A 35 -7.04 1.99 4.46
C VAL A 35 -6.72 1.80 2.97
N VAL A 36 -5.48 2.10 2.59
CA VAL A 36 -4.99 1.99 1.21
C VAL A 36 -4.21 0.69 1.05
N ILE A 37 -4.65 -0.14 0.11
CA ILE A 37 -3.97 -1.36 -0.28
C ILE A 37 -3.17 -1.09 -1.54
N ILE A 38 -1.86 -1.14 -1.44
CA ILE A 38 -0.94 -0.95 -2.56
C ILE A 38 -0.42 -2.31 -3.01
N ASP A 39 -0.53 -2.58 -4.30
CA ASP A 39 -0.04 -3.79 -4.92
C ASP A 39 1.15 -3.48 -5.84
N PRO A 40 2.39 -3.82 -5.46
CA PRO A 40 3.49 -3.81 -6.41
C PRO A 40 3.24 -4.89 -7.47
N GLY A 41 3.00 -4.52 -8.72
CA GLY A 41 2.73 -5.47 -9.81
C GLY A 41 3.83 -6.53 -9.95
N HIS A 42 3.49 -7.72 -10.44
CA HIS A 42 4.44 -8.85 -10.62
C HIS A 42 5.16 -9.25 -9.32
N GLY A 43 6.38 -9.81 -9.38
CA GLY A 43 7.21 -10.17 -8.22
C GLY A 43 7.58 -11.65 -8.17
N GLY A 44 8.63 -11.97 -7.42
CA GLY A 44 9.19 -13.32 -7.32
C GLY A 44 9.56 -13.90 -8.68
N ARG A 45 8.93 -15.01 -9.05
CA ARG A 45 9.12 -15.71 -10.34
C ARG A 45 8.52 -14.97 -11.55
N ASP A 46 7.62 -14.03 -11.32
CA ASP A 46 6.97 -13.20 -12.34
C ASP A 46 7.74 -11.88 -12.47
N SER A 47 8.54 -11.76 -13.53
CA SER A 47 9.33 -10.55 -13.79
C SER A 47 8.49 -9.38 -14.30
N GLY A 48 7.26 -9.65 -14.82
CA GLY A 48 6.59 -8.71 -15.69
C GLY A 48 7.38 -8.53 -17.01
N ALA A 49 7.18 -7.42 -17.67
CA ALA A 49 7.91 -7.09 -18.89
C ALA A 49 9.42 -6.87 -18.59
N VAL A 50 10.27 -7.31 -19.53
CA VAL A 50 11.72 -7.10 -19.48
C VAL A 50 12.14 -6.50 -20.81
N GLN A 51 12.40 -5.19 -20.83
CA GLN A 51 12.77 -4.46 -22.05
C GLN A 51 13.68 -3.27 -21.73
N ASN A 52 14.49 -2.85 -22.68
CA ASN A 52 15.43 -1.74 -22.55
C ASN A 52 16.31 -1.79 -21.29
N GLY A 53 16.70 -3.02 -20.87
CA GLY A 53 17.52 -3.22 -19.65
C GLY A 53 16.76 -3.07 -18.34
N LEU A 54 15.44 -2.89 -18.37
CA LEU A 54 14.58 -2.75 -17.19
C LEU A 54 13.76 -4.02 -16.96
N THR A 55 13.45 -4.27 -15.70
CA THR A 55 12.55 -5.33 -15.25
C THR A 55 11.38 -4.69 -14.52
N GLU A 56 10.17 -4.92 -15.01
CA GLU A 56 8.96 -4.26 -14.52
C GLU A 56 8.73 -4.45 -13.03
N LYS A 57 8.92 -5.67 -12.49
CA LYS A 57 8.72 -5.93 -11.06
C LYS A 57 9.57 -5.07 -10.14
N GLU A 58 10.81 -4.71 -10.56
CA GLU A 58 11.71 -3.87 -9.76
C GLU A 58 11.23 -2.41 -9.75
N LEU A 59 10.82 -1.90 -10.91
CA LEU A 59 10.23 -0.56 -11.03
C LEU A 59 8.96 -0.46 -10.18
N ASN A 60 8.07 -1.45 -10.29
CA ASN A 60 6.80 -1.50 -9.56
C ASN A 60 7.02 -1.52 -8.05
N TRP A 61 8.05 -2.25 -7.58
CA TRP A 61 8.41 -2.28 -6.17
C TRP A 61 8.85 -0.91 -5.67
N ASN A 62 9.77 -0.25 -6.38
CA ASN A 62 10.29 1.06 -5.98
C ASN A 62 9.20 2.13 -5.97
N ILE A 63 8.33 2.14 -6.97
CA ILE A 63 7.19 3.06 -7.05
C ILE A 63 6.20 2.79 -5.91
N ALA A 64 5.80 1.55 -5.70
CA ALA A 64 4.83 1.18 -4.67
C ALA A 64 5.33 1.48 -3.24
N THR A 65 6.62 1.27 -2.98
CA THR A 65 7.21 1.62 -1.69
C THR A 65 7.34 3.13 -1.49
N SER A 66 7.62 3.88 -2.54
CA SER A 66 7.59 5.35 -2.50
C SER A 66 6.17 5.88 -2.27
N LEU A 67 5.17 5.34 -2.96
CA LEU A 67 3.76 5.65 -2.74
C LEU A 67 3.36 5.42 -1.28
N LYS A 68 3.74 4.26 -0.72
CA LYS A 68 3.49 3.95 0.69
C LYS A 68 4.16 4.96 1.61
N ALA A 69 5.46 5.20 1.43
CA ALA A 69 6.23 6.12 2.26
C ALA A 69 5.65 7.54 2.25
N GLU A 70 5.23 8.03 1.09
CA GLU A 70 4.62 9.36 0.96
C GLU A 70 3.23 9.42 1.61
N LEU A 71 2.36 8.40 1.42
CA LEU A 71 1.05 8.34 2.09
C LEU A 71 1.18 8.29 3.60
N GLU A 72 2.19 7.64 4.14
CA GLU A 72 2.46 7.59 5.58
C GLU A 72 2.89 8.94 6.18
N THR A 73 3.10 9.96 5.35
CA THR A 73 3.26 11.35 5.80
C THR A 73 1.93 12.07 6.06
N TYR A 74 0.80 11.47 5.70
CA TYR A 74 -0.53 12.08 5.88
C TYR A 74 -1.22 11.55 7.13
N GLU A 75 -2.12 12.36 7.70
CA GLU A 75 -2.99 11.98 8.82
C GLU A 75 -4.18 11.15 8.34
N GLY A 76 -4.67 10.25 9.20
CA GLY A 76 -5.89 9.49 8.94
C GLY A 76 -5.76 8.51 7.78
N VAL A 77 -4.58 7.91 7.57
CA VAL A 77 -4.34 6.89 6.54
C VAL A 77 -3.51 5.74 7.09
N LYS A 78 -3.88 4.51 6.72
CA LYS A 78 -3.14 3.27 6.93
C LYS A 78 -2.81 2.64 5.58
N VAL A 79 -1.59 2.18 5.41
CA VAL A 79 -1.10 1.71 4.10
C VAL A 79 -0.51 0.31 4.22
N TYR A 80 -0.97 -0.61 3.39
CA TYR A 80 -0.50 -1.99 3.35
C TYR A 80 -0.05 -2.37 1.94
N LEU A 81 1.09 -3.08 1.86
CA LEU A 81 1.54 -3.71 0.61
C LEU A 81 0.97 -5.13 0.52
N THR A 82 0.57 -5.56 -0.68
CA THR A 82 0.04 -6.93 -0.89
C THR A 82 1.07 -8.03 -0.70
N LYS A 83 2.37 -7.69 -0.73
CA LYS A 83 3.51 -8.61 -0.59
C LYS A 83 4.77 -7.87 -0.18
N GLY A 84 5.81 -8.60 0.24
CA GLY A 84 7.17 -8.13 0.46
C GLY A 84 8.02 -8.12 -0.83
N TYR A 85 9.23 -7.54 -0.74
CA TYR A 85 10.19 -7.55 -1.84
C TYR A 85 10.54 -9.00 -2.23
N GLY A 86 10.59 -9.25 -3.54
CA GLY A 86 10.95 -10.57 -4.08
C GLY A 86 9.88 -11.64 -3.92
N GLU A 87 8.75 -11.35 -3.27
CA GLU A 87 7.65 -12.29 -3.13
C GLU A 87 6.73 -12.29 -4.35
N TRP A 88 6.08 -13.44 -4.54
CA TRP A 88 5.04 -13.62 -5.55
C TRP A 88 3.66 -13.74 -4.88
N ASN A 89 2.67 -13.13 -5.50
CA ASN A 89 1.26 -13.32 -5.14
C ASN A 89 0.43 -13.42 -6.43
N SER A 90 -0.58 -14.26 -6.47
CA SER A 90 -1.44 -14.36 -7.64
C SER A 90 -2.38 -13.15 -7.76
N ASN A 91 -2.89 -12.90 -8.97
CA ASN A 91 -3.78 -11.77 -9.22
C ASN A 91 -5.05 -11.81 -8.36
N THR A 92 -5.62 -12.99 -8.11
CA THR A 92 -6.75 -13.17 -7.19
C THR A 92 -6.37 -12.82 -5.75
N GLY A 93 -5.22 -13.30 -5.27
CA GLY A 93 -4.75 -13.02 -3.92
C GLY A 93 -4.43 -11.54 -3.70
N ARG A 94 -3.86 -10.87 -4.70
CA ARG A 94 -3.60 -9.41 -4.64
C ARG A 94 -4.89 -8.64 -4.44
N GLY A 95 -5.90 -8.87 -5.32
CA GLY A 95 -7.18 -8.17 -5.24
C GLY A 95 -7.95 -8.40 -3.94
N ARG A 96 -7.84 -9.59 -3.35
CA ARG A 96 -8.52 -9.95 -2.08
C ARG A 96 -7.73 -9.59 -0.83
N TYR A 97 -6.44 -9.30 -0.96
CA TYR A 97 -5.54 -9.11 0.18
C TYR A 97 -6.05 -8.08 1.20
N GLY A 98 -6.62 -6.98 0.72
CA GLY A 98 -7.07 -5.88 1.58
C GLY A 98 -8.35 -6.14 2.36
N VAL A 99 -9.10 -7.18 2.02
CA VAL A 99 -10.43 -7.41 2.63
C VAL A 99 -10.34 -7.63 4.14
N GLY A 100 -9.38 -8.47 4.57
CA GLY A 100 -9.15 -8.73 5.99
C GLY A 100 -8.56 -7.57 6.77
N LEU A 101 -8.11 -6.54 6.07
CA LEU A 101 -7.53 -5.33 6.64
C LEU A 101 -8.51 -4.15 6.64
N GLY A 102 -9.75 -4.36 6.14
CA GLY A 102 -10.72 -3.29 5.97
C GLY A 102 -10.31 -2.31 4.87
N GLY A 103 -9.71 -2.80 3.77
CA GLY A 103 -9.22 -1.96 2.68
C GLY A 103 -10.33 -1.12 2.05
N ASP A 104 -10.12 0.18 1.97
CA ASP A 104 -11.03 1.14 1.34
C ASP A 104 -10.77 1.30 -0.15
N ILE A 105 -9.52 1.09 -0.57
CA ILE A 105 -9.10 1.22 -1.97
C ILE A 105 -7.92 0.31 -2.28
N PHE A 106 -7.91 -0.23 -3.51
CA PHE A 106 -6.82 -1.04 -4.06
C PHE A 106 -6.14 -0.32 -5.22
N ILE A 107 -4.84 -0.08 -5.10
CA ILE A 107 -3.99 0.58 -6.10
C ILE A 107 -2.87 -0.38 -6.52
N SER A 108 -2.84 -0.79 -7.79
CA SER A 108 -1.78 -1.64 -8.33
C SER A 108 -0.81 -0.81 -9.17
N CYS A 109 0.48 -0.86 -8.82
CA CYS A 109 1.55 -0.13 -9.50
C CYS A 109 2.20 -1.03 -10.55
N HIS A 110 2.23 -0.58 -11.80
CA HIS A 110 2.74 -1.26 -12.98
C HIS A 110 3.54 -0.33 -13.90
N ASN A 111 4.26 -0.92 -14.83
CA ASN A 111 4.85 -0.25 -15.97
C ASN A 111 4.51 -1.04 -17.24
N ASN A 112 3.96 -0.37 -18.22
CA ASN A 112 3.39 -0.97 -19.40
C ASN A 112 4.45 -1.49 -20.41
N SER A 113 4.01 -2.36 -21.28
CA SER A 113 4.78 -2.81 -22.43
C SER A 113 3.87 -2.99 -23.65
N GLY A 114 4.35 -2.60 -24.82
CA GLY A 114 3.57 -2.67 -26.06
C GLY A 114 4.40 -2.27 -27.26
N SER A 115 3.81 -1.51 -28.19
CA SER A 115 4.53 -0.94 -29.33
C SER A 115 5.66 -0.03 -28.83
N ALA A 116 6.80 -0.02 -29.54
CA ALA A 116 7.92 0.89 -29.28
C ALA A 116 7.54 2.38 -29.39
N THR A 117 6.43 2.70 -30.04
CA THR A 117 5.91 4.07 -30.16
C THR A 117 4.88 4.43 -29.12
N ALA A 118 4.34 3.44 -28.38
CA ALA A 118 3.43 3.70 -27.25
C ALA A 118 4.21 4.28 -26.09
N ARG A 119 3.67 5.31 -25.42
CA ARG A 119 4.35 5.98 -24.29
C ARG A 119 3.38 6.66 -23.33
N GLY A 120 3.89 6.98 -22.16
CA GLY A 120 3.22 7.77 -21.14
C GLY A 120 2.36 6.95 -20.17
N SER A 121 1.82 7.61 -19.17
CA SER A 121 1.07 7.00 -18.07
C SER A 121 -0.39 6.76 -18.45
N ILE A 122 -0.88 5.55 -18.17
CA ILE A 122 -2.28 5.16 -18.32
C ILE A 122 -2.78 4.65 -16.97
N VAL A 123 -4.01 5.02 -16.60
CA VAL A 123 -4.69 4.41 -15.45
C VAL A 123 -5.84 3.55 -15.96
N PHE A 124 -5.83 2.26 -15.58
CA PHE A 124 -6.94 1.36 -15.80
C PHE A 124 -7.83 1.36 -14.55
N THR A 125 -9.08 1.81 -14.70
CA THR A 125 -10.07 1.81 -13.63
C THR A 125 -11.00 0.61 -13.77
N THR A 126 -11.54 0.11 -12.65
CA THR A 126 -12.53 -0.98 -12.67
C THR A 126 -13.75 -0.63 -13.53
N VAL A 127 -14.27 -1.62 -14.25
CA VAL A 127 -15.54 -1.53 -15.00
C VAL A 127 -16.76 -1.64 -14.07
N ASN A 128 -16.57 -1.99 -12.79
CA ASN A 128 -17.64 -2.12 -11.82
C ASN A 128 -18.38 -0.78 -11.68
N SER A 129 -19.66 -0.74 -12.09
CA SER A 129 -20.46 0.50 -12.17
C SER A 129 -20.60 1.22 -10.84
N LYS A 130 -20.45 0.52 -9.71
CA LYS A 130 -20.49 1.13 -8.38
C LYS A 130 -19.28 2.06 -8.14
N TYR A 131 -18.13 1.79 -8.76
CA TYR A 131 -16.87 2.47 -8.47
C TYR A 131 -16.28 3.21 -9.67
N HIS A 132 -16.75 2.92 -10.89
CA HIS A 132 -16.16 3.40 -12.14
C HIS A 132 -15.97 4.92 -12.18
N ASP A 133 -17.04 5.68 -11.93
CA ASP A 133 -17.01 7.15 -11.97
C ASP A 133 -16.10 7.75 -10.87
N GLU A 134 -16.11 7.12 -9.71
CA GLU A 134 -15.28 7.52 -8.58
C GLU A 134 -13.81 7.31 -8.89
N MET A 135 -13.46 6.14 -9.39
CA MET A 135 -12.10 5.84 -9.78
C MET A 135 -11.61 6.68 -10.96
N GLY A 136 -12.49 7.06 -11.88
CA GLY A 136 -12.18 8.00 -12.95
C GLY A 136 -11.75 9.39 -12.43
N LYS A 137 -12.39 9.89 -11.37
CA LYS A 137 -12.02 11.17 -10.74
C LYS A 137 -10.66 11.08 -10.05
N LEU A 138 -10.41 10.01 -9.29
CA LEU A 138 -9.12 9.79 -8.65
C LEU A 138 -8.00 9.60 -9.69
N ALA A 139 -8.26 8.82 -10.75
CA ALA A 139 -7.31 8.59 -11.83
C ALA A 139 -6.88 9.90 -12.52
N ASN A 140 -7.81 10.86 -12.70
CA ASN A 140 -7.48 12.18 -13.22
C ASN A 140 -6.49 12.93 -12.33
N LEU A 141 -6.74 12.95 -11.01
CA LEU A 141 -5.84 13.60 -10.05
C LEU A 141 -4.45 12.96 -10.05
N ILE A 142 -4.38 11.62 -10.09
CA ILE A 142 -3.11 10.89 -10.18
C ILE A 142 -2.37 11.26 -11.46
N LEU A 143 -3.02 11.20 -12.62
CA LEU A 143 -2.40 11.53 -13.90
C LEU A 143 -1.96 12.99 -14.00
N ASP A 144 -2.70 13.92 -13.38
CA ASP A 144 -2.31 15.33 -13.33
C ASP A 144 -1.06 15.55 -12.48
N ASN A 145 -0.93 14.85 -11.34
CA ASN A 145 0.27 14.92 -10.50
C ASN A 145 1.47 14.21 -11.16
N LEU A 146 1.26 13.06 -11.82
CA LEU A 146 2.29 12.39 -12.62
C LEU A 146 2.79 13.32 -13.73
N ASN A 147 1.89 14.02 -14.42
CA ASN A 147 2.28 14.97 -15.47
C ASN A 147 3.11 16.13 -14.92
N GLN A 148 2.77 16.67 -13.75
CA GLN A 148 3.56 17.69 -13.05
C GLN A 148 4.94 17.16 -12.62
N ALA A 149 5.06 15.86 -12.35
CA ALA A 149 6.31 15.19 -12.02
C ALA A 149 7.16 14.83 -13.26
N GLY A 150 6.69 15.15 -14.47
CA GLY A 150 7.41 14.98 -15.74
C GLY A 150 6.98 13.73 -16.53
N PHE A 151 5.99 12.99 -16.07
CA PHE A 151 5.42 11.86 -16.82
C PHE A 151 4.49 12.36 -17.94
N ILE A 152 4.46 11.65 -19.05
CA ILE A 152 3.53 11.98 -20.13
C ILE A 152 2.16 11.42 -19.79
N ARG A 153 1.15 12.28 -19.74
CA ARG A 153 -0.23 11.85 -19.56
C ARG A 153 -0.76 11.19 -20.84
N ASN A 154 -1.08 9.91 -20.81
CA ASN A 154 -1.71 9.19 -21.93
C ASN A 154 -3.24 9.13 -21.72
N GLY A 155 -3.74 8.71 -20.55
CA GLY A 155 -5.17 8.79 -20.24
C GLY A 155 -5.69 7.75 -19.28
N ILE A 156 -7.03 7.64 -19.27
CA ILE A 156 -7.76 6.68 -18.42
C ILE A 156 -8.45 5.68 -19.36
N GLN A 157 -8.40 4.42 -19.00
CA GLN A 157 -9.06 3.34 -19.71
C GLN A 157 -9.78 2.41 -18.73
N SER A 158 -10.71 1.64 -19.25
CA SER A 158 -11.30 0.49 -18.58
C SER A 158 -11.32 -0.67 -19.53
N ARG A 159 -11.00 -1.86 -19.06
CA ARG A 159 -10.90 -3.04 -19.92
C ARG A 159 -11.82 -4.13 -19.41
N PRO A 160 -13.01 -4.28 -20.01
CA PRO A 160 -13.91 -5.38 -19.67
C PRO A 160 -13.35 -6.73 -20.11
N SER A 161 -13.71 -7.77 -19.40
CA SER A 161 -13.42 -9.15 -19.78
C SER A 161 -14.22 -9.54 -21.04
N SER A 162 -13.60 -10.25 -21.96
CA SER A 162 -14.25 -10.70 -23.22
C SER A 162 -15.46 -11.60 -22.99
N GLY A 163 -15.46 -12.37 -21.90
CA GLY A 163 -16.55 -13.30 -21.54
C GLY A 163 -17.64 -12.69 -20.66
N ASN A 164 -17.36 -11.56 -20.01
CA ASN A 164 -18.29 -10.86 -19.13
C ASN A 164 -17.99 -9.37 -19.09
N PRO A 165 -18.72 -8.52 -19.83
CA PRO A 165 -18.47 -7.08 -19.86
C PRO A 165 -18.62 -6.36 -18.50
N SER A 166 -19.30 -6.97 -17.52
CA SER A 166 -19.43 -6.42 -16.17
C SER A 166 -18.28 -6.79 -15.23
N ALA A 167 -17.32 -7.57 -15.71
CA ALA A 167 -16.11 -7.96 -14.98
C ALA A 167 -14.88 -7.32 -15.62
N ASP A 168 -13.88 -7.01 -14.80
CA ASP A 168 -12.61 -6.50 -15.32
C ASP A 168 -11.79 -7.59 -16.03
N TYR A 169 -11.09 -7.21 -17.09
CA TYR A 169 -10.06 -8.06 -17.71
C TYR A 169 -8.93 -8.38 -16.71
N TYR A 170 -8.56 -7.41 -15.89
CA TYR A 170 -7.52 -7.55 -14.88
C TYR A 170 -8.10 -8.20 -13.62
N THR A 171 -7.76 -9.45 -13.38
CA THR A 171 -8.28 -10.24 -12.24
C THR A 171 -8.09 -9.55 -10.90
N ALA A 172 -6.97 -8.85 -10.67
CA ALA A 172 -6.73 -8.16 -9.41
C ALA A 172 -7.74 -7.03 -9.15
N LEU A 173 -8.11 -6.27 -10.21
CA LEU A 173 -9.14 -5.23 -10.11
C LEU A 173 -10.52 -5.83 -9.85
N ASP A 174 -10.88 -6.87 -10.61
CA ASP A 174 -12.16 -7.55 -10.52
C ASP A 174 -12.39 -8.14 -9.12
N GLU A 175 -11.38 -8.78 -8.57
CA GLU A 175 -11.45 -9.38 -7.24
C GLU A 175 -11.49 -8.33 -6.11
N ALA A 176 -10.77 -7.23 -6.26
CA ALA A 176 -10.84 -6.09 -5.33
C ALA A 176 -12.23 -5.44 -5.37
N ALA A 177 -12.75 -5.17 -6.57
CA ALA A 177 -14.09 -4.56 -6.75
C ALA A 177 -15.21 -5.46 -6.22
N LYS A 178 -15.14 -6.79 -6.46
CA LYS A 178 -16.07 -7.78 -5.89
C LYS A 178 -16.00 -7.83 -4.37
N ALA A 179 -14.82 -7.60 -3.83
CA ALA A 179 -14.58 -7.55 -2.39
C ALA A 179 -15.02 -6.23 -1.73
N GLY A 180 -15.56 -5.29 -2.50
CA GLY A 180 -16.04 -4.01 -1.99
C GLY A 180 -15.02 -2.88 -2.04
N MET A 181 -13.83 -3.12 -2.57
CA MET A 181 -12.77 -2.10 -2.70
C MET A 181 -12.78 -1.48 -4.11
N PRO A 182 -12.98 -0.16 -4.26
CA PRO A 182 -12.65 0.56 -5.47
C PRO A 182 -11.23 0.24 -5.91
N SER A 183 -10.97 0.05 -7.21
CA SER A 183 -9.68 -0.48 -7.65
C SER A 183 -9.19 0.14 -8.96
N MET A 184 -7.86 0.28 -9.10
CA MET A 184 -7.20 0.72 -10.32
C MET A 184 -5.80 0.13 -10.47
N ILE A 185 -5.31 0.08 -11.72
CA ILE A 185 -3.91 -0.14 -12.06
C ILE A 185 -3.35 1.17 -12.62
N ILE A 186 -2.18 1.57 -12.15
CA ILE A 186 -1.42 2.71 -12.67
C ILE A 186 -0.26 2.15 -13.47
N GLU A 187 -0.28 2.35 -14.77
CA GLU A 187 0.81 2.05 -15.71
C GLU A 187 1.63 3.32 -15.90
N HIS A 188 2.77 3.45 -15.22
CA HIS A 188 3.50 4.72 -15.13
C HIS A 188 4.21 5.10 -16.43
N CYS A 189 4.86 4.12 -17.07
CA CYS A 189 5.59 4.31 -18.33
C CYS A 189 5.44 3.07 -19.21
N TYR A 190 5.76 3.19 -20.53
CA TYR A 190 5.98 2.04 -21.38
C TYR A 190 7.48 1.70 -21.43
N ILE A 191 7.90 0.65 -20.73
CA ILE A 191 9.31 0.22 -20.76
C ILE A 191 9.76 -0.33 -22.12
N SER A 192 8.82 -0.57 -23.04
CA SER A 192 9.07 -0.86 -24.47
C SER A 192 9.43 0.37 -25.30
N ASN A 193 9.12 1.58 -24.82
CA ASN A 193 9.49 2.84 -25.45
C ASN A 193 10.83 3.32 -24.91
N ALA A 194 11.77 3.67 -25.79
CA ALA A 194 13.12 4.02 -25.39
C ALA A 194 13.20 5.31 -24.52
N GLU A 195 12.33 6.31 -24.79
CA GLU A 195 12.32 7.56 -24.04
C GLU A 195 11.69 7.36 -22.64
N ASP A 196 10.57 6.65 -22.57
CA ASP A 196 9.93 6.30 -21.31
C ASP A 196 10.86 5.41 -20.45
N ALA A 197 11.52 4.43 -21.08
CA ALA A 197 12.49 3.56 -20.41
C ALA A 197 13.68 4.35 -19.85
N ALA A 198 14.27 5.25 -20.64
CA ALA A 198 15.36 6.11 -20.19
C ALA A 198 14.91 7.01 -19.02
N PHE A 199 13.69 7.56 -19.08
CA PHE A 199 13.14 8.39 -18.01
C PHE A 199 12.93 7.60 -16.71
N ILE A 200 12.26 6.44 -16.77
CA ILE A 200 11.93 5.65 -15.57
C ILE A 200 13.13 4.84 -15.04
N SER A 201 14.20 4.68 -15.80
CA SER A 201 15.45 4.04 -15.32
C SER A 201 16.10 4.83 -14.18
N ASN A 202 15.84 6.15 -14.09
CA ASN A 202 16.30 6.98 -13.00
C ASN A 202 15.46 6.69 -11.74
N LEU A 203 16.13 6.25 -10.68
CA LEU A 203 15.50 5.93 -9.38
C LEU A 203 14.71 7.12 -8.79
N GLU A 204 15.20 8.35 -8.98
CA GLU A 204 14.51 9.56 -8.54
C GLU A 204 13.14 9.71 -9.23
N ASN A 205 13.05 9.38 -10.52
CA ASN A 205 11.77 9.42 -11.24
C ASN A 205 10.81 8.32 -10.78
N GLN A 206 11.32 7.15 -10.39
CA GLN A 206 10.50 6.10 -9.75
C GLN A 206 9.91 6.60 -8.42
N TYR A 207 10.70 7.29 -7.61
CA TYR A 207 10.23 7.88 -6.36
C TYR A 207 9.24 9.02 -6.59
N LYS A 208 9.48 9.86 -7.61
CA LYS A 208 8.52 10.91 -8.01
C LYS A 208 7.19 10.34 -8.47
N ALA A 209 7.18 9.17 -9.12
CA ALA A 209 5.95 8.49 -9.50
C ALA A 209 5.10 8.15 -8.27
N GLY A 210 5.68 7.45 -7.29
CA GLY A 210 4.97 7.08 -6.07
C GLY A 210 4.49 8.29 -5.27
N ALA A 211 5.31 9.36 -5.20
CA ALA A 211 4.91 10.60 -4.53
C ALA A 211 3.76 11.34 -5.26
N ALA A 212 3.74 11.30 -6.59
CA ALA A 212 2.66 11.87 -7.41
C ALA A 212 1.35 11.12 -7.20
N ASP A 213 1.39 9.78 -7.17
CA ASP A 213 0.24 8.93 -6.88
C ASP A 213 -0.33 9.24 -5.50
N ALA A 214 0.53 9.32 -4.48
CA ALA A 214 0.14 9.66 -3.12
C ALA A 214 -0.53 11.04 -3.04
N THR A 215 0.01 12.01 -3.76
CA THR A 215 -0.56 13.37 -3.81
C THR A 215 -1.95 13.35 -4.43
N GLY A 216 -2.16 12.60 -5.52
CA GLY A 216 -3.47 12.42 -6.14
C GLY A 216 -4.48 11.77 -5.20
N ILE A 217 -4.07 10.72 -4.48
CA ILE A 217 -4.89 10.04 -3.47
C ILE A 217 -5.23 11.01 -2.32
N ALA A 218 -4.23 11.73 -1.81
CA ALA A 218 -4.44 12.69 -0.72
C ALA A 218 -5.39 13.83 -1.11
N GLN A 219 -5.28 14.35 -2.33
CA GLN A 219 -6.20 15.35 -2.86
C GLN A 219 -7.62 14.82 -2.97
N TYR A 220 -7.78 13.58 -3.45
CA TYR A 220 -9.08 12.95 -3.61
C TYR A 220 -9.81 12.74 -2.29
N TYR A 221 -9.12 12.24 -1.28
CA TYR A 221 -9.67 11.94 0.04
C TYR A 221 -9.58 13.11 1.03
N GLY A 222 -8.98 14.23 0.64
CA GLY A 222 -8.82 15.40 1.49
C GLY A 222 -7.88 15.17 2.68
N LEU A 223 -6.86 14.32 2.51
CA LEU A 223 -5.88 14.02 3.54
C LEU A 223 -4.98 15.24 3.81
N LYS A 224 -4.54 15.41 5.04
CA LYS A 224 -3.64 16.49 5.45
C LYS A 224 -2.27 15.91 5.80
N LYS A 225 -1.19 16.55 5.34
CA LYS A 225 0.16 16.17 5.76
C LYS A 225 0.30 16.33 7.26
N ARG A 226 0.91 15.32 7.89
CA ARG A 226 1.26 15.40 9.30
C ARG A 226 2.44 16.35 9.46
N THR A 227 2.23 17.40 10.24
CA THR A 227 3.23 18.45 10.46
C THR A 227 3.45 18.68 11.94
N VAL A 228 4.63 19.15 12.29
CA VAL A 228 4.99 19.53 13.64
C VAL A 228 5.79 20.82 13.62
N SER A 229 5.52 21.71 14.59
CA SER A 229 6.17 23.02 14.71
C SER A 229 7.17 23.02 15.87
N ALA A 230 8.13 23.96 15.80
CA ALA A 230 9.11 24.16 16.86
C ALA A 230 8.46 24.38 18.25
N GLY A 231 9.05 23.79 19.26
CA GLY A 231 8.58 23.89 20.65
C GLY A 231 7.42 22.95 21.00
N SER A 232 6.91 22.20 20.05
CA SER A 232 5.82 21.27 20.30
C SER A 232 6.31 19.82 20.56
N SER A 233 5.36 18.96 20.92
CA SER A 233 5.57 17.52 21.05
C SER A 233 4.62 16.79 20.09
N ILE A 234 5.08 15.68 19.53
CA ILE A 234 4.27 14.82 18.66
C ILE A 234 4.39 13.36 19.09
N ASN A 235 3.26 12.65 19.06
CA ASN A 235 3.24 11.20 19.14
C ASN A 235 3.15 10.65 17.72
N LEU A 236 4.18 9.93 17.28
CA LEU A 236 4.20 9.25 16.00
C LEU A 236 4.11 7.75 16.22
N THR A 237 3.13 7.11 15.63
CA THR A 237 3.11 5.65 15.57
C THR A 237 4.28 5.18 14.70
N ARG A 238 4.76 3.97 14.96
CA ARG A 238 5.88 3.36 14.25
C ARG A 238 5.66 3.42 12.73
N THR A 239 6.71 3.75 11.98
CA THR A 239 6.74 3.95 10.53
C THR A 239 6.05 5.22 10.00
N TYR A 240 5.29 5.92 10.82
CA TYR A 240 4.70 7.18 10.39
C TYR A 240 5.71 8.31 10.40
N SER A 241 5.45 9.31 9.58
CA SER A 241 6.33 10.47 9.43
C SER A 241 5.58 11.78 9.61
N ALA A 242 6.30 12.81 10.04
CA ALA A 242 5.78 14.17 10.16
C ALA A 242 6.83 15.19 9.68
N SER A 243 6.40 16.23 8.99
CA SER A 243 7.31 17.29 8.54
C SER A 243 7.51 18.33 9.63
N PHE A 244 8.76 18.61 10.00
CA PHE A 244 9.12 19.71 10.89
C PHE A 244 9.08 21.02 10.10
N THR A 245 8.04 21.81 10.30
CA THR A 245 7.73 22.99 9.50
C THR A 245 8.12 24.30 10.19
N GLY A 246 8.26 25.36 9.40
CA GLY A 246 8.59 26.72 9.91
C GLY A 246 10.02 26.85 10.41
N VAL A 247 10.93 26.01 9.92
CA VAL A 247 12.36 26.02 10.25
C VAL A 247 13.19 25.77 9.00
N GLN A 248 14.42 26.31 8.99
CA GLN A 248 15.44 26.05 7.97
C GLN A 248 16.78 25.87 8.67
N GLY A 249 17.57 24.88 8.24
CA GLY A 249 18.86 24.59 8.83
C GLY A 249 19.21 23.11 8.76
N LYS A 250 20.16 22.68 9.58
CA LYS A 250 20.60 21.29 9.70
C LYS A 250 19.77 20.58 10.77
N PHE A 251 19.27 19.41 10.42
CA PHE A 251 18.48 18.58 11.33
C PHE A 251 19.35 17.51 11.99
N ALA A 252 19.02 17.17 13.23
CA ALA A 252 19.62 16.06 13.97
C ALA A 252 18.62 15.49 14.97
N SER A 253 18.69 14.19 15.20
CA SER A 253 17.96 13.47 16.25
C SER A 253 18.86 13.21 17.45
N SER A 254 18.31 13.29 18.66
CA SER A 254 19.01 12.83 19.87
C SER A 254 19.11 11.31 19.96
N ASP A 255 18.23 10.58 19.26
CA ASP A 255 18.24 9.11 19.13
C ASP A 255 17.57 8.70 17.79
N GLU A 256 18.41 8.39 16.82
CA GLU A 256 17.94 7.98 15.47
C GLU A 256 17.28 6.60 15.45
N ASN A 257 17.54 5.75 16.45
CA ASN A 257 16.83 4.48 16.57
C ASN A 257 15.38 4.66 17.01
N VAL A 258 15.05 5.75 17.69
CA VAL A 258 13.68 6.10 18.08
C VAL A 258 12.99 6.91 17.01
N ALA A 259 13.63 7.98 16.54
CA ALA A 259 13.10 8.83 15.48
C ALA A 259 14.24 9.37 14.61
N TYR A 260 14.21 9.00 13.34
CA TYR A 260 15.12 9.52 12.32
C TYR A 260 14.61 10.86 11.77
N VAL A 261 15.51 11.74 11.38
CA VAL A 261 15.15 12.98 10.67
C VAL A 261 16.03 13.14 9.43
N SER A 262 15.40 13.40 8.29
CA SER A 262 16.09 13.67 7.02
C SER A 262 16.54 15.13 6.89
N ASP A 263 17.39 15.42 5.90
CA ASP A 263 17.92 16.77 5.65
C ASP A 263 16.83 17.81 5.32
N ASN A 264 15.66 17.38 4.85
CA ASN A 264 14.51 18.25 4.60
C ASN A 264 13.52 18.33 5.77
N GLY A 265 13.90 17.82 6.94
CA GLY A 265 13.10 17.90 8.17
C GLY A 265 11.93 16.90 8.25
N LEU A 266 11.93 15.85 7.44
CA LEU A 266 10.96 14.75 7.59
C LEU A 266 11.40 13.85 8.74
N ILE A 267 10.58 13.79 9.80
CA ILE A 267 10.78 12.97 10.98
C ILE A 267 10.05 11.65 10.78
N THR A 268 10.73 10.52 10.89
CA THR A 268 10.15 9.18 10.77
C THR A 268 10.29 8.44 12.09
N ALA A 269 9.19 7.89 12.60
CA ALA A 269 9.19 7.06 13.80
C ALA A 269 9.80 5.68 13.47
N MET A 270 10.78 5.24 14.28
CA MET A 270 11.53 4.00 14.06
C MET A 270 11.19 2.92 15.11
N SER A 271 11.44 3.19 16.37
CA SER A 271 11.14 2.26 17.46
C SER A 271 10.57 3.00 18.66
N GLN A 272 9.96 2.26 19.60
CA GLN A 272 9.40 2.86 20.82
C GLN A 272 10.44 3.65 21.61
N GLY A 273 10.02 4.79 22.16
CA GLY A 273 10.89 5.65 22.96
C GLY A 273 10.56 7.12 22.80
N SER A 274 11.50 7.97 23.18
CA SER A 274 11.41 9.41 23.01
C SER A 274 12.72 9.97 22.47
N ALA A 275 12.63 10.87 21.50
CA ALA A 275 13.75 11.57 20.90
C ALA A 275 13.46 13.06 20.79
N VAL A 276 14.51 13.87 20.77
CA VAL A 276 14.43 15.31 20.49
C VAL A 276 15.01 15.56 19.10
N ILE A 277 14.20 16.08 18.21
CA ILE A 277 14.65 16.52 16.89
C ILE A 277 15.02 17.99 17.00
N THR A 278 16.24 18.33 16.56
CA THR A 278 16.78 19.69 16.58
C THR A 278 17.04 20.16 15.16
N CYS A 279 16.55 21.35 14.82
CA CYS A 279 16.97 22.10 13.65
C CYS A 279 17.91 23.22 14.09
N THR A 280 19.13 23.26 13.57
CA THR A 280 20.10 24.33 13.81
C THR A 280 20.19 25.20 12.57
N SER A 281 19.77 26.46 12.70
CA SER A 281 19.82 27.46 11.63
C SER A 281 21.27 27.96 11.40
N ASP A 282 21.52 28.65 10.28
CA ASP A 282 22.87 29.15 9.92
C ASP A 282 23.43 30.15 10.94
N ASP A 283 22.57 30.87 11.66
CA ASP A 283 22.94 31.79 12.74
C ASP A 283 23.25 31.05 14.08
N GLY A 284 23.19 29.71 14.09
CA GLY A 284 23.42 28.86 15.28
C GLY A 284 22.24 28.75 16.19
N SER A 285 21.10 29.39 15.90
CA SER A 285 19.89 29.25 16.70
C SER A 285 19.31 27.81 16.54
N LYS A 286 18.76 27.30 17.64
CA LYS A 286 18.20 25.93 17.67
C LYS A 286 16.72 25.95 17.94
N LYS A 287 15.98 25.16 17.17
CA LYS A 287 14.57 24.88 17.37
C LYS A 287 14.38 23.37 17.51
N THR A 288 13.54 22.94 18.43
CA THR A 288 13.37 21.53 18.78
C THR A 288 11.94 21.08 18.70
N VAL A 289 11.75 19.77 18.50
CA VAL A 289 10.48 19.04 18.62
C VAL A 289 10.74 17.82 19.47
N ASN A 290 9.85 17.53 20.42
CA ASN A 290 9.88 16.28 21.18
C ASN A 290 9.04 15.25 20.43
N VAL A 291 9.65 14.11 20.10
CA VAL A 291 8.97 12.98 19.43
C VAL A 291 8.84 11.84 20.42
N THR A 292 7.63 11.31 20.58
CA THR A 292 7.39 10.07 21.31
C THR A 292 6.84 9.04 20.34
N VAL A 293 7.49 7.87 20.31
CA VAL A 293 6.98 6.70 19.58
C VAL A 293 6.38 5.76 20.62
N PRO A 294 5.05 5.54 20.62
CA PRO A 294 4.38 4.73 21.62
C PRO A 294 4.88 3.29 21.66
N ALA A 295 4.84 2.70 22.84
CA ALA A 295 5.13 1.28 23.01
C ALA A 295 4.08 0.42 22.31
N VAL A 296 4.53 -0.63 21.63
CA VAL A 296 3.64 -1.66 21.08
C VAL A 296 3.34 -2.66 22.19
N THR A 297 2.07 -2.77 22.57
CA THR A 297 1.62 -3.65 23.67
C THR A 297 0.74 -4.80 23.19
N GLN A 298 0.27 -4.74 21.95
CA GLN A 298 -0.59 -5.76 21.35
C GLN A 298 -0.13 -6.11 19.95
N VAL A 299 -0.21 -7.40 19.61
CA VAL A 299 0.06 -7.90 18.26
C VAL A 299 -1.07 -8.83 17.84
N ALA A 300 -1.56 -8.65 16.64
CA ALA A 300 -2.43 -9.61 15.96
C ALA A 300 -1.65 -10.26 14.81
N VAL A 301 -1.65 -11.59 14.76
CA VAL A 301 -1.04 -12.32 13.64
C VAL A 301 -2.11 -12.60 12.60
N THR A 302 -1.86 -12.23 11.37
CA THR A 302 -2.75 -12.50 10.24
C THR A 302 -2.00 -13.25 9.15
N ALA A 303 -2.68 -14.07 8.38
CA ALA A 303 -2.11 -14.70 7.22
C ALA A 303 -3.09 -14.70 6.06
N GLY A 304 -2.57 -14.43 4.88
CA GLY A 304 -3.27 -14.58 3.61
C GLY A 304 -2.67 -15.71 2.80
N ILE A 305 -3.49 -16.37 2.01
CA ILE A 305 -3.08 -17.41 1.07
C ILE A 305 -3.90 -17.29 -0.20
N ASN A 306 -3.29 -17.62 -1.31
CA ASN A 306 -3.98 -17.68 -2.58
C ASN A 306 -3.66 -18.99 -3.33
N PRO A 307 -4.69 -19.73 -3.70
CA PRO A 307 -6.10 -19.48 -3.39
C PRO A 307 -6.45 -19.85 -1.95
N THR A 308 -7.39 -19.15 -1.33
CA THR A 308 -8.04 -19.57 -0.08
C THR A 308 -9.04 -20.69 -0.36
N PHE A 309 -9.48 -20.80 -1.59
CA PHE A 309 -10.43 -21.80 -2.09
C PHE A 309 -9.70 -22.77 -3.01
N TYR A 310 -9.92 -24.05 -2.82
CA TYR A 310 -9.31 -25.15 -3.57
C TYR A 310 -10.36 -25.98 -4.28
N ASP A 311 -10.00 -26.57 -5.42
CA ASP A 311 -10.92 -27.38 -6.25
C ASP A 311 -11.41 -28.64 -5.54
N ASN A 312 -10.66 -29.10 -4.54
CA ASN A 312 -11.03 -30.26 -3.76
C ASN A 312 -10.50 -30.21 -2.32
N VAL A 313 -11.05 -31.09 -1.49
CA VAL A 313 -10.73 -31.19 -0.07
C VAL A 313 -9.26 -31.56 0.19
N ASN A 314 -8.64 -32.38 -0.67
CA ASN A 314 -7.25 -32.78 -0.48
C ASN A 314 -6.28 -31.61 -0.72
N GLN A 315 -6.56 -30.76 -1.69
CA GLN A 315 -5.77 -29.55 -1.91
C GLN A 315 -5.91 -28.57 -0.74
N ALA A 316 -7.13 -28.38 -0.21
CA ALA A 316 -7.35 -27.53 0.96
C ALA A 316 -6.66 -28.06 2.23
N LYS A 317 -6.55 -29.39 2.40
CA LYS A 317 -5.80 -30.01 3.50
C LYS A 317 -4.28 -29.86 3.37
N ASN A 318 -3.77 -29.83 2.15
CA ASN A 318 -2.34 -29.86 1.84
C ASN A 318 -1.94 -28.62 1.06
N ILE A 319 -2.24 -27.44 1.63
CA ILE A 319 -1.86 -26.18 1.02
C ILE A 319 -0.33 -26.06 0.89
N ASP A 320 0.11 -25.40 -0.14
CA ASP A 320 1.50 -24.98 -0.23
C ASP A 320 1.77 -23.85 0.78
N THR A 321 2.37 -24.19 1.90
CA THR A 321 2.66 -23.22 2.97
C THR A 321 3.65 -22.13 2.56
N SER A 322 4.42 -22.34 1.48
CA SER A 322 5.31 -21.31 0.95
C SER A 322 4.55 -20.13 0.35
N LEU A 323 3.27 -20.32 0.03
CA LEU A 323 2.38 -19.28 -0.50
C LEU A 323 1.65 -18.50 0.60
N VAL A 324 1.80 -18.91 1.87
CA VAL A 324 1.16 -18.22 3.00
C VAL A 324 1.98 -17.00 3.39
N MET A 325 1.38 -15.83 3.25
CA MET A 325 1.98 -14.58 3.71
C MET A 325 1.44 -14.22 5.09
N MET A 326 2.36 -14.10 6.07
CA MET A 326 2.00 -13.71 7.44
C MET A 326 2.38 -12.28 7.72
N LYS A 327 1.54 -11.60 8.51
CA LYS A 327 1.81 -10.28 9.05
C LYS A 327 1.58 -10.24 10.55
N ALA A 328 2.46 -9.57 11.25
CA ALA A 328 2.19 -9.06 12.59
C ALA A 328 1.62 -7.65 12.46
N VAL A 329 0.43 -7.42 13.00
CA VAL A 329 -0.25 -6.11 13.06
C VAL A 329 -0.24 -5.65 14.50
N TYR A 330 0.31 -4.47 14.73
CA TYR A 330 0.49 -3.91 16.06
C TYR A 330 -0.67 -2.97 16.42
N ASN A 331 -0.88 -2.75 17.72
CA ASN A 331 -1.96 -1.89 18.20
C ASN A 331 -1.79 -0.40 17.88
N ASP A 332 -0.61 0.02 17.44
CA ASP A 332 -0.34 1.36 16.94
C ASP A 332 -0.69 1.53 15.45
N GLY A 333 -1.27 0.49 14.83
CA GLY A 333 -1.63 0.48 13.41
C GLY A 333 -0.49 0.10 12.46
N SER A 334 0.75 -0.02 12.95
CA SER A 334 1.87 -0.50 12.14
C SER A 334 1.75 -2.01 11.87
N SER A 335 2.35 -2.47 10.79
CA SER A 335 2.45 -3.90 10.50
C SER A 335 3.80 -4.24 9.89
N VAL A 336 4.26 -5.47 10.16
CA VAL A 336 5.46 -6.03 9.52
C VAL A 336 5.15 -7.39 8.96
N GLN A 337 5.76 -7.72 7.85
CA GLN A 337 5.74 -9.08 7.33
C GLN A 337 6.64 -9.94 8.19
N VAL A 338 6.13 -11.12 8.57
CA VAL A 338 6.82 -12.02 9.49
C VAL A 338 6.88 -13.43 8.92
N LYS A 339 7.95 -14.13 9.23
CA LYS A 339 8.08 -15.55 8.98
C LYS A 339 7.68 -16.30 10.25
N GLY A 340 6.42 -16.70 10.33
CA GLY A 340 5.91 -17.46 11.46
C GLY A 340 5.87 -18.96 11.22
N THR A 341 5.28 -19.67 12.16
CA THR A 341 5.02 -21.10 12.04
C THR A 341 3.62 -21.31 11.47
N ILE A 342 3.53 -22.18 10.46
CA ILE A 342 2.29 -22.59 9.82
C ILE A 342 2.12 -24.08 10.13
N GLY A 343 1.05 -24.42 10.80
CA GLY A 343 0.73 -25.81 11.13
C GLY A 343 0.03 -26.54 10.00
N ASN A 344 -0.37 -27.77 10.27
CA ASN A 344 -1.13 -28.58 9.34
C ASN A 344 -2.65 -28.39 9.54
N ALA A 345 -3.42 -28.59 8.48
CA ALA A 345 -4.86 -28.63 8.58
C ALA A 345 -5.28 -29.83 9.46
N GLY A 346 -6.11 -29.55 10.44
CA GLY A 346 -6.71 -30.56 11.32
C GLY A 346 -7.91 -31.26 10.69
N ALA A 347 -8.82 -31.71 11.54
CA ALA A 347 -10.15 -32.17 11.12
C ALA A 347 -10.94 -31.00 10.50
N PRO A 348 -11.95 -31.28 9.65
CA PRO A 348 -12.84 -30.23 9.17
C PRO A 348 -13.48 -29.46 10.32
N VAL A 349 -13.70 -28.18 10.12
CA VAL A 349 -14.43 -27.34 11.08
C VAL A 349 -15.80 -27.93 11.37
N ASN A 350 -16.23 -27.96 12.62
CA ASN A 350 -17.48 -28.56 13.07
C ASN A 350 -18.66 -28.14 12.17
N GLY A 351 -19.42 -29.13 11.72
CA GLY A 351 -20.58 -28.98 10.83
C GLY A 351 -20.21 -28.83 9.34
N THR A 352 -18.93 -28.98 8.99
CA THR A 352 -18.46 -28.95 7.60
C THR A 352 -17.66 -30.19 7.24
N THR A 353 -17.52 -30.49 5.94
CA THR A 353 -16.66 -31.55 5.43
C THR A 353 -15.48 -31.04 4.60
N ASN A 354 -15.48 -29.77 4.32
CA ASN A 354 -14.59 -29.14 3.32
C ASN A 354 -13.95 -27.83 3.78
N VAL A 355 -14.12 -27.45 5.04
CA VAL A 355 -13.51 -26.25 5.64
C VAL A 355 -12.47 -26.67 6.66
N PHE A 356 -11.28 -26.13 6.56
CA PHE A 356 -10.15 -26.45 7.43
C PHE A 356 -9.57 -25.22 8.06
N ASP A 357 -9.22 -25.31 9.32
CA ASP A 357 -8.48 -24.30 10.06
C ASP A 357 -7.00 -24.74 10.17
N ILE A 358 -6.10 -23.90 9.67
CA ILE A 358 -4.67 -24.12 9.72
C ILE A 358 -4.10 -23.17 10.77
N PRO A 359 -3.51 -23.68 11.86
CA PRO A 359 -2.95 -22.83 12.89
C PRO A 359 -1.72 -22.08 12.36
N ILE A 360 -1.65 -20.79 12.67
CA ILE A 360 -0.52 -19.92 12.37
C ILE A 360 -0.05 -19.25 13.66
N SER A 361 1.25 -19.03 13.81
CA SER A 361 1.79 -18.35 15.00
C SER A 361 3.08 -17.59 14.71
N TYR A 362 3.30 -16.53 15.51
CA TYR A 362 4.51 -15.71 15.48
C TYR A 362 4.69 -15.02 16.83
N GLY A 363 5.90 -15.02 17.40
CA GLY A 363 6.24 -14.27 18.60
C GLY A 363 5.35 -14.57 19.82
N GLY A 364 4.89 -15.82 20.00
CA GLY A 364 3.96 -16.20 21.06
C GLY A 364 2.49 -15.89 20.77
N TYR A 365 2.17 -15.27 19.64
CA TYR A 365 0.82 -15.00 19.18
C TYR A 365 0.36 -16.06 18.19
N SER A 366 -0.92 -16.41 18.22
CA SER A 366 -1.50 -17.42 17.34
C SER A 366 -2.79 -16.94 16.73
N ASN A 367 -3.08 -17.46 15.55
CA ASN A 367 -4.31 -17.25 14.82
C ASN A 367 -4.62 -18.48 13.96
N THR A 368 -5.66 -18.41 13.15
CA THR A 368 -6.09 -19.48 12.29
C THR A 368 -6.27 -18.95 10.87
N LEU A 369 -5.64 -19.61 9.90
CA LEU A 369 -5.90 -19.43 8.49
C LEU A 369 -6.98 -20.41 8.06
N ARG A 370 -8.14 -19.92 7.62
CA ARG A 370 -9.23 -20.76 7.16
C ARG A 370 -9.18 -20.97 5.66
N VAL A 371 -9.25 -22.23 5.23
CA VAL A 371 -9.24 -22.64 3.83
C VAL A 371 -10.44 -23.49 3.50
N TYR A 372 -10.84 -23.49 2.23
CA TYR A 372 -12.07 -24.13 1.75
C TYR A 372 -11.74 -25.03 0.58
N GLY A 373 -12.17 -26.31 0.66
CA GLY A 373 -12.09 -27.26 -0.44
C GLY A 373 -13.49 -27.60 -0.96
N TYR A 374 -13.66 -27.61 -2.28
CA TYR A 374 -14.93 -27.97 -2.91
C TYR A 374 -14.84 -29.38 -3.49
N SER A 375 -15.84 -30.22 -3.22
CA SER A 375 -15.89 -31.58 -3.71
C SER A 375 -16.51 -31.74 -5.11
N ALA A 376 -16.96 -30.64 -5.72
CA ALA A 376 -17.61 -30.67 -7.03
C ALA A 376 -16.57 -30.61 -8.14
N VAL A 377 -16.42 -31.70 -8.87
CA VAL A 377 -15.61 -31.79 -10.09
C VAL A 377 -16.20 -30.85 -11.15
N GLY A 378 -15.40 -29.88 -11.63
CA GLY A 378 -15.70 -29.11 -12.84
C GLY A 378 -16.34 -27.74 -12.67
N THR A 379 -16.45 -27.20 -11.48
CA THR A 379 -16.93 -25.82 -11.27
C THR A 379 -15.78 -24.89 -10.95
N ALA A 380 -15.58 -23.92 -11.85
CA ALA A 380 -14.64 -22.83 -11.61
C ALA A 380 -15.00 -22.06 -10.33
N TYR A 381 -14.00 -21.60 -9.60
CA TYR A 381 -14.18 -20.73 -8.43
C TYR A 381 -15.05 -19.53 -8.80
N SER A 382 -16.27 -19.51 -8.27
CA SER A 382 -17.11 -18.32 -8.34
C SER A 382 -17.56 -17.95 -6.94
N SER A 383 -17.82 -16.68 -6.73
CA SER A 383 -18.43 -16.18 -5.48
C SER A 383 -19.76 -16.87 -5.12
N ASN A 384 -20.33 -17.61 -6.05
CA ASN A 384 -21.59 -18.35 -5.89
C ASN A 384 -21.44 -19.72 -5.18
N HIS A 385 -20.21 -20.18 -4.96
CA HIS A 385 -19.91 -21.44 -4.26
C HIS A 385 -19.66 -21.27 -2.76
N ILE A 386 -19.90 -20.10 -2.22
CA ILE A 386 -19.87 -19.86 -0.79
C ILE A 386 -21.08 -20.55 -0.17
N PRO A 387 -20.91 -21.47 0.79
CA PRO A 387 -22.02 -22.15 1.44
C PRO A 387 -23.04 -21.15 1.97
N SER A 388 -24.34 -21.44 1.75
CA SER A 388 -25.43 -20.62 2.30
C SER A 388 -25.30 -20.53 3.82
N GLY A 389 -25.35 -19.29 4.35
CA GLY A 389 -25.18 -19.03 5.78
C GLY A 389 -23.74 -18.78 6.23
N THR A 390 -22.75 -18.89 5.35
CA THR A 390 -21.37 -18.48 5.67
C THR A 390 -21.29 -16.95 5.61
N ASN A 391 -20.78 -16.33 6.67
CA ASN A 391 -20.51 -14.90 6.63
C ASN A 391 -19.43 -14.65 5.56
N LYS A 392 -19.76 -13.92 4.50
CA LYS A 392 -18.84 -13.62 3.38
C LYS A 392 -17.61 -12.85 3.85
N ASP A 393 -17.74 -12.07 4.91
CA ASP A 393 -16.64 -11.34 5.52
C ASP A 393 -15.62 -12.28 6.18
N ILE A 394 -16.06 -13.44 6.69
CA ILE A 394 -15.16 -14.48 7.24
C ILE A 394 -14.39 -15.19 6.13
N LEU A 395 -14.95 -15.32 4.94
CA LEU A 395 -14.30 -15.98 3.79
C LEU A 395 -13.13 -15.19 3.22
N LEU A 396 -13.13 -13.91 3.46
CA LEU A 396 -12.17 -12.95 2.89
C LEU A 396 -11.17 -12.47 3.93
N VAL A 397 -11.41 -12.78 5.21
CA VAL A 397 -10.53 -12.45 6.32
C VAL A 397 -9.75 -13.70 6.72
N PRO A 398 -8.43 -13.68 6.82
CA PRO A 398 -7.68 -14.73 7.48
C PRO A 398 -8.16 -14.85 8.91
N GLY A 399 -8.87 -15.91 9.22
CA GLY A 399 -9.34 -16.37 10.53
C GLY A 399 -9.74 -15.32 11.60
N ASN A 400 -10.54 -15.74 12.58
CA ASN A 400 -10.75 -14.93 13.79
C ASN A 400 -9.44 -14.83 14.56
N TYR A 401 -8.78 -13.69 14.55
CA TYR A 401 -7.56 -13.50 15.30
C TYR A 401 -7.85 -13.24 16.78
N SER A 402 -7.14 -13.91 17.65
CA SER A 402 -7.08 -13.57 19.06
C SER A 402 -5.94 -12.57 19.28
N VAL A 403 -6.27 -11.43 19.85
CA VAL A 403 -5.28 -10.47 20.34
C VAL A 403 -4.82 -10.94 21.71
N LYS A 404 -3.51 -11.19 21.86
CA LYS A 404 -2.91 -11.41 23.17
C LYS A 404 -2.15 -10.16 23.60
N THR A 405 -2.41 -9.70 24.80
CA THR A 405 -1.59 -8.67 25.44
C THR A 405 -0.37 -9.34 26.09
N ASN A 406 0.81 -9.00 25.63
CA ASN A 406 2.06 -9.36 26.31
C ASN A 406 2.70 -8.11 26.89
N GLY A 407 3.10 -8.19 28.16
CA GLY A 407 3.74 -7.09 28.86
C GLY A 407 5.09 -6.65 28.30
N ASN A 408 5.73 -7.43 27.44
CA ASN A 408 6.99 -7.08 26.76
C ASN A 408 7.02 -7.76 25.37
N VAL A 409 6.65 -7.02 24.36
CA VAL A 409 7.02 -7.36 22.97
C VAL A 409 8.29 -6.59 22.67
N THR A 410 9.42 -7.28 22.56
CA THR A 410 10.57 -6.72 21.86
C THR A 410 10.19 -6.75 20.38
N PRO A 411 10.00 -5.60 19.71
CA PRO A 411 9.78 -5.59 18.27
C PRO A 411 11.02 -6.19 17.62
N GLU A 412 10.87 -7.18 16.75
CA GLU A 412 11.94 -7.43 15.79
C GLU A 412 12.12 -6.13 14.99
N GLU A 413 13.37 -5.67 14.90
CA GLU A 413 13.70 -4.49 14.11
C GLU A 413 13.11 -4.63 12.72
N PRO A 414 12.54 -3.56 12.15
CA PRO A 414 12.17 -3.56 10.74
C PRO A 414 13.43 -3.95 9.97
N VAL A 415 13.31 -4.91 9.07
CA VAL A 415 14.37 -5.17 8.10
C VAL A 415 14.51 -3.86 7.32
N THR A 416 15.39 -2.99 7.77
CA THR A 416 15.83 -1.84 7.00
C THR A 416 16.30 -2.38 5.66
N PRO A 417 15.83 -1.89 4.52
CA PRO A 417 16.50 -2.19 3.27
C PRO A 417 17.98 -1.87 3.50
N ALA A 418 18.84 -2.87 3.25
CA ALA A 418 20.28 -2.69 3.41
C ALA A 418 20.66 -1.37 2.73
N PRO A 419 21.46 -0.51 3.38
CA PRO A 419 21.94 0.70 2.74
C PRO A 419 22.56 0.28 1.42
N THR A 420 22.02 0.79 0.31
CA THR A 420 22.59 0.57 -1.00
C THR A 420 24.00 1.11 -0.96
N THR A 421 24.97 0.24 -0.87
CA THR A 421 26.38 0.58 -1.06
C THR A 421 26.46 1.29 -2.41
N PRO A 422 26.98 2.52 -2.50
CA PRO A 422 27.17 3.17 -3.79
C PRO A 422 28.04 2.23 -4.64
N ALA A 423 27.63 2.01 -5.89
CA ALA A 423 28.40 1.21 -6.83
C ALA A 423 29.82 1.78 -6.88
N PRO A 424 30.86 0.92 -6.92
CA PRO A 424 32.23 1.40 -7.00
C PRO A 424 32.40 2.23 -8.26
N THR A 425 32.78 3.49 -8.08
CA THR A 425 33.17 4.38 -9.18
C THR A 425 34.36 3.79 -9.89
N THR A 426 34.17 3.29 -11.09
CA THR A 426 35.28 2.92 -11.98
C THR A 426 36.12 4.18 -12.28
N PRO A 427 37.44 4.13 -12.15
CA PRO A 427 38.28 5.25 -12.52
C PRO A 427 38.18 5.50 -14.03
N VAL A 428 37.96 6.75 -14.39
CA VAL A 428 38.06 7.19 -15.80
C VAL A 428 39.50 6.99 -16.26
N PRO A 429 39.77 6.31 -17.40
CA PRO A 429 41.11 6.20 -17.93
C PRO A 429 41.58 7.56 -18.39
N THR A 430 42.65 8.08 -17.81
CA THR A 430 43.41 9.19 -18.39
C THR A 430 44.24 8.66 -19.56
N THR A 431 43.91 9.07 -20.75
CA THR A 431 44.74 8.90 -21.95
C THR A 431 45.88 9.91 -21.98
N PRO A 432 47.07 9.55 -22.44
CA PRO A 432 48.25 10.42 -22.52
C PRO A 432 48.14 11.50 -23.60
#